data_7bf0aab1dad7c0fe19c4c5e4ba87300e
#
_entry.id   7bf0aab1dad7c0fe19c4c5e4ba87300e
#
_cell.length_a   1.000
_cell.length_b   1.000
_cell.length_c   1.000
_cell.angle_alpha   90.00
_cell.angle_beta   90.00
_cell.angle_gamma   90.00
#
_symmetry.space_group_name_H-M   'P 1'
#
loop_
_entity.id
_entity.type
_entity.pdbx_description
1 polymer ?
#
loop_
_entity_poly.entity_id
_entity_poly.type
_entity_poly.pdbx_seq_one_letter_code
_entity_poly.pdbx_strand_id
1 'polypeptide(L)'
;MLQVGKRRLGNWLTYSGFQRLYSSSTKELVITDKFSTLRPEYKSPRYPIVLCHGFSGFDKLAFPKLTDVLNQQKKLESAVEATVDKLSSPLVLLDYWMGIREALERIGSTVLIAKVPAFGTIKERAESLNEFIERQCKQLRKKESKASIYDTGSADSRSFKHINERIKVNLVAHSMGGLDCRYMISKLEHKLFEVVSLTTISTPHHGSECADFVVQLINQFPALKAVCPKSIPELTTSHMRQFNKEVLDDPGVTYLSYGASFDPHWFNIFKITSDIMKPRIKSENHKNDGLVSVESAKWGHYLGTLDQVDHLDLINWTNKARTMVDKAMFAHDPKFNAIALYLDVADNLYKHGF
;
A
#
# COMPACT_ATOMS: atom_id res chain seq x y z
N MET A 1 -35.38 -7.19 -32.18
CA MET A 1 -34.46 -6.12 -32.61
C MET A 1 -33.73 -5.57 -31.37
N LEU A 2 -32.53 -6.03 -31.12
CA LEU A 2 -31.68 -5.63 -30.01
C LEU A 2 -30.73 -4.54 -30.50
N GLN A 3 -30.85 -3.33 -29.96
CA GLN A 3 -29.88 -2.26 -30.19
C GLN A 3 -28.67 -2.47 -29.28
N VAL A 4 -27.55 -2.85 -29.88
CA VAL A 4 -26.24 -2.89 -29.22
C VAL A 4 -25.61 -1.49 -29.29
N GLY A 5 -25.46 -0.86 -28.15
CA GLY A 5 -24.86 0.47 -28.02
C GLY A 5 -23.37 0.47 -28.41
N LYS A 6 -23.04 1.33 -29.36
CA LYS A 6 -21.65 1.62 -29.78
C LYS A 6 -20.88 2.26 -28.61
N ARG A 7 -20.01 1.50 -27.96
CA ARG A 7 -18.97 2.08 -27.08
C ARG A 7 -17.84 2.65 -27.95
N ARG A 8 -17.47 3.89 -27.64
CA ARG A 8 -16.47 4.69 -28.36
C ARG A 8 -15.09 4.02 -28.35
N LEU A 9 -14.54 3.78 -29.52
CA LEU A 9 -13.12 3.47 -29.78
C LEU A 9 -12.30 4.77 -29.60
N GLY A 10 -11.90 5.07 -28.38
CA GLY A 10 -11.27 6.36 -28.11
C GLY A 10 -9.95 6.36 -27.31
N ASN A 11 -9.44 5.22 -26.83
CA ASN A 11 -8.26 5.26 -25.95
C ASN A 11 -7.23 4.14 -26.17
N TRP A 12 -7.20 3.50 -27.35
CA TRP A 12 -6.22 2.44 -27.62
C TRP A 12 -4.78 2.94 -27.86
N LEU A 13 -4.61 4.23 -28.15
CA LEU A 13 -3.28 4.80 -28.46
C LEU A 13 -2.43 5.08 -27.21
N THR A 14 -3.03 5.27 -26.04
CA THR A 14 -2.30 5.54 -24.79
C THR A 14 -1.73 4.28 -24.15
N TYR A 15 -2.42 3.14 -24.27
CA TYR A 15 -1.97 1.88 -23.70
C TYR A 15 -0.78 1.27 -24.48
N SER A 16 -0.78 1.39 -25.82
CA SER A 16 0.34 0.92 -26.66
C SER A 16 1.60 1.76 -26.50
N GLY A 17 1.46 3.07 -26.19
CA GLY A 17 2.59 3.96 -25.89
C GLY A 17 3.27 3.62 -24.57
N PHE A 18 2.48 3.22 -23.57
CA PHE A 18 3.01 2.82 -22.26
C PHE A 18 3.83 1.52 -22.32
N GLN A 19 3.36 0.53 -23.09
CA GLN A 19 4.11 -0.73 -23.29
C GLN A 19 5.41 -0.53 -24.03
N ARG A 20 5.53 0.46 -24.94
CA ARG A 20 6.77 0.71 -25.69
C ARG A 20 7.89 1.35 -24.86
N LEU A 21 7.58 2.12 -23.84
CA LEU A 21 8.59 2.79 -23.00
C LEU A 21 9.29 1.82 -22.04
N TYR A 22 8.72 0.65 -21.79
CA TYR A 22 9.19 -0.28 -20.77
C TYR A 22 9.42 -1.71 -21.25
N SER A 23 9.40 -1.93 -22.58
CA SER A 23 9.72 -3.24 -23.18
C SER A 23 11.20 -3.54 -23.11
N SER A 24 11.53 -4.68 -22.51
CA SER A 24 12.79 -5.41 -22.52
C SER A 24 13.92 -4.93 -21.61
N SER A 25 13.88 -5.37 -20.35
CA SER A 25 15.10 -5.85 -19.70
C SER A 25 14.71 -7.00 -18.76
N THR A 26 15.21 -8.18 -19.01
CA THR A 26 15.09 -9.37 -18.16
C THR A 26 15.96 -9.27 -16.89
N LYS A 27 16.66 -8.15 -16.67
CA LYS A 27 17.38 -7.87 -15.43
C LYS A 27 16.42 -7.24 -14.44
N GLU A 28 16.30 -7.85 -13.27
CA GLU A 28 15.62 -7.28 -12.11
C GLU A 28 16.20 -5.87 -11.83
N LEU A 29 15.37 -4.85 -11.90
CA LEU A 29 15.79 -3.48 -11.64
C LEU A 29 15.95 -3.30 -10.13
N VAL A 30 17.19 -3.37 -9.65
CA VAL A 30 17.54 -3.08 -8.26
C VAL A 30 17.79 -1.59 -8.13
N ILE A 31 17.09 -0.96 -7.18
CA ILE A 31 17.18 0.48 -6.90
C ILE A 31 18.01 0.66 -5.63
N THR A 32 19.26 1.07 -5.81
CA THR A 32 20.18 1.42 -4.74
C THR A 32 20.36 2.94 -4.71
N ASP A 33 20.38 3.55 -3.54
CA ASP A 33 20.69 4.97 -3.29
C ASP A 33 19.83 6.04 -4.02
N LYS A 34 18.97 5.67 -4.98
CA LYS A 34 18.11 6.63 -5.70
C LYS A 34 17.25 7.47 -4.74
N PHE A 35 16.83 6.88 -3.64
CA PHE A 35 15.96 7.50 -2.64
C PHE A 35 16.69 7.80 -1.32
N SER A 36 18.01 7.95 -1.33
CA SER A 36 18.76 8.33 -0.13
C SER A 36 18.56 9.80 0.24
N THR A 37 18.41 10.67 -0.77
CA THR A 37 18.25 12.11 -0.61
C THR A 37 17.06 12.64 -1.40
N LEU A 38 16.55 13.82 -0.99
CA LEU A 38 15.53 14.53 -1.75
C LEU A 38 16.13 15.19 -2.98
N ARG A 39 15.42 15.11 -4.12
CA ARG A 39 15.73 15.92 -5.30
C ARG A 39 15.30 17.37 -5.09
N PRO A 40 15.90 18.34 -5.82
CA PRO A 40 15.53 19.74 -5.71
C PRO A 40 14.07 20.03 -6.09
N GLU A 41 13.49 19.25 -6.99
CA GLU A 41 12.15 19.47 -7.53
C GLU A 41 11.39 18.16 -7.74
N TYR A 42 10.10 18.21 -7.42
CA TYR A 42 9.09 17.18 -7.70
C TYR A 42 7.81 17.85 -8.17
N LYS A 43 7.11 17.23 -9.09
CA LYS A 43 5.82 17.72 -9.60
C LYS A 43 4.65 16.99 -8.94
N SER A 44 3.58 17.75 -8.68
CA SER A 44 2.33 17.19 -8.17
C SER A 44 1.51 16.57 -9.31
N PRO A 45 0.91 15.40 -9.14
CA PRO A 45 -0.04 14.86 -10.09
C PRO A 45 -1.29 15.72 -10.15
N ARG A 46 -2.01 15.63 -11.27
CA ARG A 46 -3.25 16.38 -11.52
C ARG A 46 -4.40 15.93 -10.61
N TYR A 47 -4.47 14.63 -10.33
CA TYR A 47 -5.57 14.04 -9.58
C TYR A 47 -5.15 13.73 -8.14
N PRO A 48 -6.10 13.77 -7.18
CA PRO A 48 -5.83 13.45 -5.79
C PRO A 48 -5.11 12.11 -5.59
N ILE A 49 -4.21 12.05 -4.63
CA ILE A 49 -3.57 10.82 -4.17
C ILE A 49 -4.34 10.29 -2.96
N VAL A 50 -4.77 9.03 -3.02
CA VAL A 50 -5.32 8.30 -1.87
C VAL A 50 -4.26 7.36 -1.32
N LEU A 51 -3.80 7.60 -0.10
CA LEU A 51 -2.85 6.74 0.61
C LEU A 51 -3.61 5.62 1.32
N CYS A 52 -3.31 4.37 0.96
CA CYS A 52 -4.00 3.16 1.44
C CYS A 52 -3.04 2.31 2.29
N HIS A 53 -3.27 2.28 3.61
CA HIS A 53 -2.41 1.56 4.57
C HIS A 53 -2.60 0.03 4.53
N GLY A 54 -1.58 -0.70 5.00
CA GLY A 54 -1.56 -2.15 5.08
C GLY A 54 -2.23 -2.75 6.31
N PHE A 55 -1.84 -3.99 6.61
CA PHE A 55 -2.24 -4.75 7.78
C PHE A 55 -1.84 -4.01 9.08
N SER A 56 -2.62 -4.16 10.14
CA SER A 56 -2.44 -3.48 11.43
C SER A 56 -2.38 -1.94 11.38
N GLY A 57 -2.60 -1.33 10.20
CA GLY A 57 -2.68 0.13 10.06
C GLY A 57 -4.07 0.62 10.47
N PHE A 58 -4.08 1.49 11.44
CA PHE A 58 -4.99 2.63 11.49
C PHE A 58 -4.17 3.84 11.03
N ASP A 59 -4.57 5.02 11.39
CA ASP A 59 -3.60 6.12 11.45
C ASP A 59 -2.41 5.79 12.41
N LYS A 60 -2.37 4.57 13.04
CA LYS A 60 -1.44 4.15 14.09
C LYS A 60 -1.11 2.65 14.02
N LEU A 61 0.17 2.30 14.12
CA LEU A 61 0.67 0.93 14.08
C LEU A 61 0.56 0.21 15.43
N ALA A 62 0.04 -1.02 15.42
CA ALA A 62 0.01 -1.91 16.58
C ALA A 62 0.77 -3.22 16.28
N PHE A 63 1.82 -3.51 17.03
CA PHE A 63 2.55 -4.78 16.94
C PHE A 63 2.32 -5.63 18.17
N PRO A 64 1.83 -6.89 18.05
CA PRO A 64 2.03 -7.89 19.08
C PRO A 64 3.53 -8.27 19.09
N LYS A 65 4.13 -8.36 20.27
CA LYS A 65 5.51 -8.85 20.41
C LYS A 65 5.57 -10.32 20.00
N LEU A 66 5.96 -10.57 18.76
CA LEU A 66 6.14 -11.93 18.22
C LEU A 66 7.18 -12.74 19.05
N THR A 67 8.12 -12.05 19.70
CA THR A 67 9.09 -12.67 20.64
C THR A 67 8.42 -13.35 21.83
N ASP A 68 7.28 -12.84 22.30
CA ASP A 68 6.56 -13.43 23.44
C ASP A 68 5.80 -14.71 23.03
N VAL A 69 5.45 -14.84 21.75
CA VAL A 69 4.79 -16.04 21.19
C VAL A 69 5.79 -17.18 20.96
N LEU A 70 7.01 -16.88 20.54
CA LEU A 70 8.04 -17.89 20.21
C LEU A 70 8.78 -18.42 21.44
N ASN A 71 8.91 -17.64 22.51
CA ASN A 71 9.62 -18.05 23.73
C ASN A 71 8.76 -18.88 24.70
N GLN A 72 7.48 -19.11 24.41
CA GLN A 72 6.56 -19.73 25.36
C GLN A 72 6.05 -21.13 24.97
N GLN A 73 6.83 -21.95 24.30
CA GLN A 73 6.45 -23.37 24.09
C GLN A 73 6.12 -24.16 25.38
N LYS A 74 6.46 -23.63 26.57
CA LYS A 74 6.16 -24.24 27.88
C LYS A 74 5.09 -23.54 28.72
N LYS A 75 4.50 -22.40 28.28
CA LYS A 75 3.49 -21.64 29.05
C LYS A 75 2.27 -21.22 28.21
N LEU A 76 1.94 -21.97 27.14
CA LEU A 76 0.98 -21.51 26.13
C LEU A 76 -0.47 -21.37 26.64
N GLU A 77 -0.92 -22.20 27.59
CA GLU A 77 -2.31 -22.18 28.09
C GLU A 77 -2.61 -20.97 29.02
N SER A 78 -1.64 -20.58 29.87
CA SER A 78 -1.81 -19.39 30.72
C SER A 78 -1.46 -18.09 30.02
N ALA A 79 -0.82 -18.12 28.85
CA ALA A 79 -0.40 -16.94 28.10
C ALA A 79 -1.51 -16.39 27.17
N VAL A 80 -2.47 -17.20 26.77
CA VAL A 80 -3.60 -16.79 25.92
C VAL A 80 -4.46 -15.76 26.67
N GLU A 81 -4.79 -15.99 27.93
CA GLU A 81 -5.56 -15.03 28.75
C GLU A 81 -4.78 -13.76 29.03
N ALA A 82 -3.48 -13.86 29.35
CA ALA A 82 -2.62 -12.70 29.61
C ALA A 82 -2.31 -11.86 28.34
N THR A 83 -2.45 -12.42 27.15
CA THR A 83 -2.18 -11.72 25.86
C THR A 83 -3.39 -10.89 25.45
N VAL A 84 -4.61 -11.34 25.74
CA VAL A 84 -5.85 -10.58 25.46
C VAL A 84 -5.89 -9.31 26.32
N ASP A 85 -5.49 -9.39 27.60
CA ASP A 85 -5.42 -8.22 28.48
C ASP A 85 -4.25 -7.27 28.15
N LYS A 86 -3.14 -7.76 27.60
CA LYS A 86 -2.01 -6.92 27.15
C LYS A 86 -2.22 -6.25 25.80
N LEU A 87 -3.14 -6.73 24.96
CA LEU A 87 -3.58 -6.01 23.74
C LEU A 87 -4.35 -4.71 24.08
N SER A 88 -4.82 -4.55 25.30
CA SER A 88 -5.45 -3.33 25.82
C SER A 88 -4.47 -2.31 26.43
N SER A 89 -3.17 -2.62 26.54
CA SER A 89 -2.15 -1.67 26.98
C SER A 89 -1.95 -0.55 25.95
N PRO A 90 -1.74 0.72 26.38
CA PRO A 90 -1.59 1.84 25.43
C PRO A 90 -0.33 1.64 24.59
N LEU A 91 -0.49 1.12 23.40
CA LEU A 91 0.53 1.11 22.36
C LEU A 91 0.86 2.55 21.99
N VAL A 92 2.14 2.83 21.75
CA VAL A 92 2.56 4.11 21.17
C VAL A 92 1.93 4.19 19.79
N LEU A 93 0.90 5.02 19.71
CA LEU A 93 0.12 5.23 18.49
C LEU A 93 0.93 6.17 17.57
N LEU A 94 1.59 5.66 16.57
CA LEU A 94 2.36 6.43 15.60
C LEU A 94 1.62 6.55 14.27
N ASP A 95 1.73 7.73 13.66
CA ASP A 95 1.15 7.99 12.35
C ASP A 95 1.72 7.02 11.30
N TYR A 96 0.85 6.35 10.55
CA TYR A 96 1.27 5.36 9.54
C TYR A 96 2.09 5.99 8.41
N TRP A 97 1.70 7.19 7.96
CA TRP A 97 2.31 7.90 6.84
C TRP A 97 3.22 9.04 7.30
N MET A 98 4.19 8.73 8.18
CA MET A 98 5.01 9.71 8.89
C MET A 98 5.73 10.71 7.98
N GLY A 99 5.25 11.96 7.91
CA GLY A 99 5.83 13.04 7.12
C GLY A 99 5.61 12.90 5.60
N ILE A 100 5.07 11.77 5.13
CA ILE A 100 4.80 11.51 3.71
C ILE A 100 3.65 12.39 3.21
N ARG A 101 2.55 12.47 3.98
CA ARG A 101 1.42 13.33 3.67
C ARG A 101 1.85 14.78 3.51
N GLU A 102 2.52 15.31 4.51
CA GLU A 102 2.97 16.70 4.56
C GLU A 102 3.93 17.02 3.39
N ALA A 103 4.79 16.08 3.02
CA ALA A 103 5.70 16.25 1.89
C ALA A 103 4.93 16.31 0.56
N LEU A 104 3.96 15.44 0.35
CA LEU A 104 3.11 15.45 -0.84
C LEU A 104 2.24 16.72 -0.93
N GLU A 105 1.68 17.17 0.20
CA GLU A 105 0.89 18.41 0.26
C GLU A 105 1.76 19.65 -0.03
N ARG A 106 3.05 19.66 0.39
CA ARG A 106 3.99 20.75 0.10
C ARG A 106 4.31 20.93 -1.37
N ILE A 107 4.28 19.86 -2.17
CA ILE A 107 4.42 19.98 -3.63
C ILE A 107 3.10 20.29 -4.35
N GLY A 108 2.02 20.53 -3.59
CA GLY A 108 0.70 20.91 -4.12
C GLY A 108 -0.25 19.75 -4.38
N SER A 109 0.07 18.52 -3.93
CA SER A 109 -0.84 17.39 -4.13
C SER A 109 -2.02 17.44 -3.16
N THR A 110 -3.20 17.12 -3.66
CA THR A 110 -4.36 16.80 -2.81
C THR A 110 -4.20 15.38 -2.28
N VAL A 111 -4.07 15.22 -0.96
CA VAL A 111 -3.82 13.92 -0.32
C VAL A 111 -4.99 13.50 0.55
N LEU A 112 -5.49 12.29 0.34
CA LEU A 112 -6.53 11.64 1.12
C LEU A 112 -5.93 10.43 1.84
N ILE A 113 -6.01 10.37 3.18
CA ILE A 113 -5.54 9.22 3.94
C ILE A 113 -6.72 8.31 4.22
N ALA A 114 -6.73 7.14 3.59
CA ALA A 114 -7.76 6.15 3.81
C ALA A 114 -7.65 5.53 5.20
N LYS A 115 -8.81 5.28 5.82
CA LYS A 115 -8.94 4.55 7.08
C LYS A 115 -9.83 3.34 6.85
N VAL A 116 -9.27 2.16 7.02
CA VAL A 116 -9.96 0.88 6.85
C VAL A 116 -9.73 0.00 8.09
N PRO A 117 -10.57 -1.03 8.36
CA PRO A 117 -10.38 -1.92 9.52
C PRO A 117 -9.00 -2.57 9.53
N ALA A 118 -8.24 -2.42 10.63
CA ALA A 118 -6.83 -2.84 10.72
C ALA A 118 -6.60 -4.34 10.46
N PHE A 119 -7.51 -5.18 10.94
CA PHE A 119 -7.43 -6.64 10.92
C PHE A 119 -8.59 -7.29 10.15
N GLY A 120 -9.35 -6.48 9.40
CA GLY A 120 -10.46 -6.93 8.57
C GLY A 120 -9.99 -7.77 7.38
N THR A 121 -10.94 -8.48 6.77
CA THR A 121 -10.72 -9.18 5.50
C THR A 121 -10.46 -8.18 4.36
N ILE A 122 -9.86 -8.64 3.27
CA ILE A 122 -9.64 -7.81 2.06
C ILE A 122 -10.97 -7.18 1.62
N LYS A 123 -12.05 -7.94 1.63
CA LYS A 123 -13.39 -7.45 1.26
C LYS A 123 -13.88 -6.35 2.20
N GLU A 124 -13.89 -6.59 3.54
CA GLU A 124 -14.32 -5.59 4.54
C GLU A 124 -13.54 -4.29 4.42
N ARG A 125 -12.23 -4.40 4.18
CA ARG A 125 -11.33 -3.26 4.01
C ARG A 125 -11.57 -2.52 2.69
N ALA A 126 -11.78 -3.23 1.60
CA ALA A 126 -12.09 -2.66 0.29
C ALA A 126 -13.44 -1.93 0.29
N GLU A 127 -14.47 -2.49 0.93
CA GLU A 127 -15.78 -1.84 1.09
C GLU A 127 -15.64 -0.54 1.89
N SER A 128 -14.92 -0.56 3.01
CA SER A 128 -14.63 0.62 3.82
C SER A 128 -13.83 1.68 3.05
N LEU A 129 -12.85 1.26 2.21
CA LEU A 129 -12.06 2.13 1.34
C LEU A 129 -12.96 2.81 0.30
N ASN A 130 -13.83 2.06 -0.36
CA ASN A 130 -14.77 2.60 -1.34
C ASN A 130 -15.67 3.68 -0.73
N GLU A 131 -16.29 3.38 0.42
CA GLU A 131 -17.12 4.34 1.14
C GLU A 131 -16.34 5.59 1.58
N PHE A 132 -15.08 5.42 2.00
CA PHE A 132 -14.21 6.54 2.36
C PHE A 132 -14.00 7.46 1.16
N ILE A 133 -13.59 6.92 0.00
CA ILE A 133 -13.32 7.71 -1.21
C ILE A 133 -14.60 8.41 -1.69
N GLU A 134 -15.74 7.72 -1.70
CA GLU A 134 -17.05 8.29 -2.04
C GLU A 134 -17.38 9.52 -1.16
N ARG A 135 -17.17 9.41 0.17
CA ARG A 135 -17.39 10.53 1.10
C ARG A 135 -16.43 11.69 0.84
N GLN A 136 -15.15 11.42 0.57
CA GLN A 136 -14.15 12.46 0.28
C GLN A 136 -14.47 13.18 -1.04
N CYS A 137 -14.82 12.44 -2.09
CA CYS A 137 -15.22 13.03 -3.37
C CYS A 137 -16.45 13.91 -3.24
N LYS A 138 -17.42 13.51 -2.41
CA LYS A 138 -18.59 14.37 -2.10
C LYS A 138 -18.18 15.68 -1.40
N GLN A 139 -17.17 15.63 -0.52
CA GLN A 139 -16.65 16.82 0.15
C GLN A 139 -15.86 17.73 -0.80
N LEU A 140 -15.02 17.15 -1.68
CA LEU A 140 -14.26 17.90 -2.68
C LEU A 140 -15.19 18.66 -3.61
N ARG A 141 -16.23 18.02 -4.15
CA ARG A 141 -17.26 18.67 -4.99
C ARG A 141 -17.94 19.84 -4.28
N LYS A 142 -18.26 19.70 -2.98
CA LYS A 142 -18.86 20.78 -2.19
C LYS A 142 -17.91 21.96 -1.99
N LYS A 143 -16.60 21.72 -1.86
CA LYS A 143 -15.60 22.80 -1.74
C LYS A 143 -15.47 23.57 -3.07
N GLU A 144 -15.37 22.84 -4.18
CA GLU A 144 -15.29 23.44 -5.53
C GLU A 144 -16.52 24.27 -5.87
N SER A 145 -17.72 23.76 -5.57
CA SER A 145 -18.96 24.51 -5.81
C SER A 145 -19.06 25.81 -4.98
N LYS A 146 -18.58 25.79 -3.73
CA LYS A 146 -18.52 27.00 -2.90
C LYS A 146 -17.49 28.01 -3.41
N ALA A 147 -16.26 27.52 -3.79
CA ALA A 147 -15.23 28.41 -4.35
C ALA A 147 -15.70 29.10 -5.62
N SER A 148 -16.39 28.38 -6.52
CA SER A 148 -16.95 28.95 -7.76
C SER A 148 -18.02 30.03 -7.54
N ILE A 149 -18.80 29.93 -6.46
CA ILE A 149 -19.83 30.94 -6.11
C ILE A 149 -19.18 32.26 -5.64
N TYR A 150 -18.04 32.18 -4.95
CA TYR A 150 -17.35 33.38 -4.45
C TYR A 150 -16.51 34.08 -5.53
N ASP A 151 -16.04 33.37 -6.56
CA ASP A 151 -15.10 33.91 -7.55
C ASP A 151 -15.78 34.56 -8.77
N THR A 152 -17.01 34.20 -9.11
CA THR A 152 -17.64 34.61 -10.39
C THR A 152 -18.88 35.46 -10.26
N GLY A 153 -19.50 35.60 -9.10
CA GLY A 153 -20.74 36.43 -8.96
C GLY A 153 -21.86 36.11 -9.97
N SER A 154 -21.64 35.19 -10.90
CA SER A 154 -22.58 34.69 -11.88
C SER A 154 -22.38 33.19 -12.11
N ALA A 155 -23.46 32.45 -12.06
CA ALA A 155 -23.48 31.01 -12.38
C ALA A 155 -23.23 30.81 -13.89
N ASP A 156 -21.96 30.76 -14.31
CA ASP A 156 -21.61 30.41 -15.68
C ASP A 156 -21.96 28.93 -15.95
N SER A 157 -22.69 28.67 -17.03
CA SER A 157 -23.14 27.33 -17.44
C SER A 157 -22.01 26.31 -17.63
N ARG A 158 -20.74 26.74 -17.68
CA ARG A 158 -19.55 25.89 -17.71
C ARG A 158 -19.28 25.19 -16.36
N SER A 159 -19.67 25.80 -15.23
CA SER A 159 -19.53 25.21 -13.89
C SER A 159 -20.44 24.01 -13.69
N PHE A 160 -21.61 23.96 -14.35
CA PHE A 160 -22.56 22.84 -14.24
C PHE A 160 -22.12 21.57 -14.97
N LYS A 161 -21.20 21.65 -15.95
CA LYS A 161 -20.76 20.51 -16.76
C LYS A 161 -19.84 19.56 -15.99
N HIS A 162 -19.09 20.04 -14.98
CA HIS A 162 -18.19 19.24 -14.16
C HIS A 162 -18.86 18.55 -12.95
N ILE A 163 -20.08 18.95 -12.58
CA ILE A 163 -20.77 18.42 -11.38
C ILE A 163 -21.12 16.93 -11.54
N ASN A 164 -21.27 16.43 -12.76
CA ASN A 164 -21.65 15.04 -13.05
C ASN A 164 -20.48 14.12 -13.43
N GLU A 165 -19.26 14.64 -13.61
CA GLU A 165 -18.10 13.81 -13.93
C GLU A 165 -17.53 13.17 -12.66
N ARG A 166 -17.16 11.88 -12.73
CA ARG A 166 -16.47 11.20 -11.61
C ARG A 166 -15.12 11.86 -11.38
N ILE A 167 -14.75 12.03 -10.11
CA ILE A 167 -13.44 12.56 -9.73
C ILE A 167 -12.40 11.48 -9.98
N LYS A 168 -11.40 11.76 -10.83
CA LYS A 168 -10.28 10.85 -11.04
C LYS A 168 -9.36 10.85 -9.82
N VAL A 169 -8.89 9.67 -9.41
CA VAL A 169 -8.01 9.51 -8.25
C VAL A 169 -6.86 8.55 -8.55
N ASN A 170 -5.71 8.82 -7.95
CA ASN A 170 -4.55 7.95 -7.92
C ASN A 170 -4.51 7.21 -6.58
N LEU A 171 -4.41 5.89 -6.58
CA LEU A 171 -4.23 5.11 -5.37
C LEU A 171 -2.74 4.81 -5.18
N VAL A 172 -2.23 5.06 -3.98
CA VAL A 172 -0.87 4.68 -3.57
C VAL A 172 -1.00 3.83 -2.32
N ALA A 173 -0.66 2.57 -2.42
CA ALA A 173 -0.93 1.57 -1.40
C ALA A 173 0.34 0.89 -0.91
N HIS A 174 0.42 0.68 0.40
CA HIS A 174 1.48 -0.09 1.04
C HIS A 174 0.95 -1.42 1.54
N SER A 175 1.73 -2.50 1.35
CA SER A 175 1.44 -3.82 1.92
C SER A 175 0.04 -4.33 1.51
N MET A 176 -0.72 -4.90 2.44
CA MET A 176 -2.09 -5.41 2.20
C MET A 176 -3.03 -4.37 1.56
N GLY A 177 -2.80 -3.07 1.75
CA GLY A 177 -3.62 -2.01 1.16
C GLY A 177 -3.72 -2.08 -0.36
N GLY A 178 -2.71 -2.64 -1.05
CA GLY A 178 -2.77 -2.88 -2.50
C GLY A 178 -3.78 -3.96 -2.88
N LEU A 179 -4.01 -4.96 -2.04
CA LEU A 179 -5.02 -6.00 -2.26
C LEU A 179 -6.42 -5.44 -2.07
N ASP A 180 -6.62 -4.58 -1.05
CA ASP A 180 -7.88 -3.86 -0.84
C ASP A 180 -8.23 -3.01 -2.06
N CYS A 181 -7.24 -2.26 -2.58
CA CYS A 181 -7.41 -1.44 -3.79
C CYS A 181 -7.77 -2.29 -5.01
N ARG A 182 -7.10 -3.42 -5.24
CA ARG A 182 -7.40 -4.32 -6.36
C ARG A 182 -8.81 -4.90 -6.25
N TYR A 183 -9.19 -5.35 -5.05
CA TYR A 183 -10.55 -5.85 -4.82
C TYR A 183 -11.59 -4.77 -5.08
N MET A 184 -11.38 -3.56 -4.55
CA MET A 184 -12.26 -2.42 -4.74
C MET A 184 -12.44 -2.10 -6.24
N ILE A 185 -11.34 -1.96 -6.98
CA ILE A 185 -11.36 -1.66 -8.43
C ILE A 185 -12.14 -2.72 -9.21
N SER A 186 -11.90 -4.01 -8.91
CA SER A 186 -12.43 -5.14 -9.67
C SER A 186 -13.89 -5.49 -9.32
N LYS A 187 -14.30 -5.32 -8.06
CA LYS A 187 -15.54 -5.91 -7.51
C LYS A 187 -16.57 -4.90 -7.06
N LEU A 188 -16.21 -3.65 -6.84
CA LEU A 188 -17.12 -2.66 -6.29
C LEU A 188 -17.49 -1.60 -7.33
N GLU A 189 -18.69 -1.06 -7.22
CA GLU A 189 -19.15 0.05 -8.05
C GLU A 189 -18.69 1.40 -7.48
N HIS A 190 -18.16 2.28 -8.33
CA HIS A 190 -17.72 3.62 -7.99
C HIS A 190 -18.65 4.66 -8.60
N LYS A 191 -19.38 5.41 -7.78
CA LYS A 191 -20.39 6.39 -8.24
C LYS A 191 -19.79 7.76 -8.47
N LEU A 192 -18.94 8.22 -7.56
CA LEU A 192 -18.44 9.61 -7.55
C LEU A 192 -16.98 9.72 -7.99
N PHE A 193 -16.25 8.62 -8.09
CA PHE A 193 -14.84 8.63 -8.48
C PHE A 193 -14.52 7.59 -9.56
N GLU A 194 -13.36 7.76 -10.17
CA GLU A 194 -12.75 6.85 -11.14
C GLU A 194 -11.27 6.67 -10.76
N VAL A 195 -10.83 5.42 -10.57
CA VAL A 195 -9.42 5.13 -10.35
C VAL A 195 -8.70 5.16 -11.68
N VAL A 196 -7.64 5.96 -11.81
CA VAL A 196 -6.82 6.04 -13.03
C VAL A 196 -5.48 5.33 -12.88
N SER A 197 -4.97 5.22 -11.67
CA SER A 197 -3.74 4.48 -11.37
C SER A 197 -3.76 3.83 -9.99
N LEU A 198 -3.04 2.72 -9.85
CA LEU A 198 -2.72 2.06 -8.59
C LEU A 198 -1.22 1.81 -8.55
N THR A 199 -0.52 2.50 -7.65
CA THR A 199 0.88 2.22 -7.31
C THR A 199 0.93 1.44 -6.01
N THR A 200 1.49 0.23 -6.04
CA THR A 200 1.64 -0.62 -4.84
C THR A 200 3.10 -0.69 -4.41
N ILE A 201 3.33 -0.66 -3.11
CA ILE A 201 4.65 -0.69 -2.48
C ILE A 201 4.66 -1.88 -1.52
N SER A 202 5.45 -2.90 -1.85
CA SER A 202 5.55 -4.16 -1.10
C SER A 202 4.20 -4.79 -0.76
N THR A 203 3.30 -4.87 -1.75
CA THR A 203 2.01 -5.55 -1.61
C THR A 203 2.18 -7.04 -1.91
N PRO A 204 1.66 -7.95 -1.06
CA PRO A 204 1.78 -9.39 -1.28
C PRO A 204 0.78 -9.88 -2.35
N HIS A 205 0.96 -9.49 -3.61
CA HIS A 205 0.07 -9.85 -4.73
C HIS A 205 -0.02 -11.36 -4.98
N HIS A 206 1.03 -12.10 -4.61
CA HIS A 206 1.08 -13.56 -4.70
C HIS A 206 1.07 -14.25 -3.35
N GLY A 207 0.77 -13.50 -2.28
CA GLY A 207 0.73 -13.96 -0.91
C GLY A 207 2.04 -13.73 -0.15
N SER A 208 2.04 -14.11 1.12
CA SER A 208 3.18 -13.99 2.01
C SER A 208 3.52 -15.37 2.59
N GLU A 209 4.75 -15.79 2.40
CA GLU A 209 5.28 -17.02 2.98
C GLU A 209 5.30 -16.96 4.53
N CYS A 210 5.33 -15.74 5.10
CA CYS A 210 5.13 -15.52 6.52
C CYS A 210 3.69 -15.87 6.95
N ALA A 211 2.69 -15.48 6.16
CA ALA A 211 1.28 -15.83 6.43
C ALA A 211 1.05 -17.34 6.29
N ASP A 212 1.67 -18.00 5.32
CA ASP A 212 1.64 -19.48 5.19
C ASP A 212 2.16 -20.15 6.46
N PHE A 213 3.29 -19.66 7.01
CA PHE A 213 3.85 -20.18 8.25
C PHE A 213 2.94 -19.98 9.45
N VAL A 214 2.33 -18.79 9.60
CA VAL A 214 1.39 -18.49 10.70
C VAL A 214 0.17 -19.42 10.62
N VAL A 215 -0.41 -19.62 9.43
CA VAL A 215 -1.55 -20.54 9.24
C VAL A 215 -1.13 -21.99 9.52
N GLN A 216 0.08 -22.40 9.14
CA GLN A 216 0.60 -23.73 9.48
C GLN A 216 0.69 -23.94 11.01
N LEU A 217 1.17 -22.91 11.75
CA LEU A 217 1.20 -22.95 13.22
C LEU A 217 -0.20 -23.06 13.83
N ILE A 218 -1.16 -22.29 13.33
CA ILE A 218 -2.56 -22.33 13.80
C ILE A 218 -3.16 -23.72 13.60
N ASN A 219 -2.84 -24.39 12.49
CA ASN A 219 -3.33 -25.74 12.22
C ASN A 219 -2.70 -26.79 13.18
N GLN A 220 -1.46 -26.56 13.64
CA GLN A 220 -0.82 -27.39 14.64
C GLN A 220 -1.30 -27.10 16.07
N PHE A 221 -1.63 -25.83 16.34
CA PHE A 221 -2.05 -25.33 17.65
C PHE A 221 -3.39 -24.57 17.54
N PRO A 222 -4.55 -25.26 17.50
CA PRO A 222 -5.86 -24.66 17.25
C PRO A 222 -6.25 -23.50 18.20
N ALA A 223 -5.70 -23.48 19.42
CA ALA A 223 -5.91 -22.37 20.37
C ALA A 223 -5.48 -21.01 19.80
N LEU A 224 -4.47 -20.97 18.91
CA LEU A 224 -4.01 -19.74 18.26
C LEU A 224 -5.05 -19.15 17.31
N LYS A 225 -6.04 -19.92 16.87
CA LYS A 225 -7.10 -19.46 15.98
C LYS A 225 -7.93 -18.34 16.60
N ALA A 226 -8.13 -18.37 17.91
CA ALA A 226 -8.91 -17.35 18.62
C ALA A 226 -8.31 -15.95 18.58
N VAL A 227 -6.97 -15.86 18.45
CA VAL A 227 -6.22 -14.58 18.45
C VAL A 227 -5.69 -14.21 17.05
N CYS A 228 -5.91 -15.05 16.05
CA CYS A 228 -5.46 -14.79 14.68
C CYS A 228 -6.37 -13.77 13.98
N PRO A 229 -5.82 -12.66 13.46
CA PRO A 229 -6.58 -11.74 12.63
C PRO A 229 -7.18 -12.42 11.39
N LYS A 230 -8.42 -12.04 11.02
CA LYS A 230 -9.16 -12.60 9.87
C LYS A 230 -8.41 -12.46 8.55
N SER A 231 -7.60 -11.42 8.41
CA SER A 231 -6.81 -11.14 7.22
C SER A 231 -5.63 -12.09 7.00
N ILE A 232 -5.06 -12.71 8.04
CA ILE A 232 -3.87 -13.57 7.90
C ILE A 232 -4.10 -14.76 6.95
N PRO A 233 -5.20 -15.53 7.07
CA PRO A 233 -5.51 -16.60 6.10
C PRO A 233 -5.63 -16.11 4.65
N GLU A 234 -6.14 -14.87 4.44
CA GLU A 234 -6.30 -14.28 3.12
C GLU A 234 -4.96 -13.85 2.49
N LEU A 235 -3.92 -13.65 3.31
CA LEU A 235 -2.57 -13.32 2.85
C LEU A 235 -1.72 -14.55 2.49
N THR A 236 -2.24 -15.76 2.62
CA THR A 236 -1.50 -16.98 2.24
C THR A 236 -1.30 -17.07 0.72
N THR A 237 -0.22 -17.71 0.30
CA THR A 237 0.08 -17.93 -1.13
C THR A 237 -1.02 -18.76 -1.82
N SER A 238 -1.66 -19.67 -1.10
CA SER A 238 -2.78 -20.48 -1.59
C SER A 238 -4.03 -19.63 -1.82
N HIS A 239 -4.41 -18.77 -0.88
CA HIS A 239 -5.56 -17.88 -1.01
C HIS A 239 -5.33 -16.89 -2.16
N MET A 240 -4.15 -16.29 -2.26
CA MET A 240 -3.85 -15.30 -3.29
C MET A 240 -3.86 -15.90 -4.71
N ARG A 241 -3.54 -17.17 -4.89
CA ARG A 241 -3.74 -17.84 -6.19
C ARG A 241 -5.21 -17.85 -6.62
N GLN A 242 -6.14 -18.04 -5.69
CA GLN A 242 -7.58 -17.98 -5.99
C GLN A 242 -8.05 -16.54 -6.17
N PHE A 243 -7.62 -15.64 -5.29
CA PHE A 243 -7.90 -14.21 -5.38
C PHE A 243 -7.52 -13.64 -6.77
N ASN A 244 -6.35 -13.98 -7.29
CA ASN A 244 -5.88 -13.48 -8.58
C ASN A 244 -6.68 -14.02 -9.79
N LYS A 245 -7.35 -15.16 -9.67
CA LYS A 245 -8.29 -15.66 -10.70
C LYS A 245 -9.61 -14.91 -10.72
N GLU A 246 -10.03 -14.42 -9.55
CA GLU A 246 -11.33 -13.78 -9.37
C GLU A 246 -11.26 -12.26 -9.49
N VAL A 247 -10.18 -11.65 -8.98
CA VAL A 247 -9.96 -10.20 -8.92
C VAL A 247 -9.06 -9.79 -10.08
N LEU A 248 -9.69 -9.54 -11.22
CA LEU A 248 -9.00 -9.17 -12.45
C LEU A 248 -8.71 -7.66 -12.48
N ASP A 249 -7.66 -7.28 -13.18
CA ASP A 249 -7.31 -5.88 -13.39
C ASP A 249 -8.32 -5.19 -14.32
N ASP A 250 -8.67 -3.95 -14.01
CA ASP A 250 -9.46 -3.10 -14.91
C ASP A 250 -8.52 -2.50 -15.97
N PRO A 251 -8.80 -2.69 -17.27
CA PRO A 251 -7.95 -2.16 -18.35
C PRO A 251 -7.90 -0.64 -18.43
N GLY A 252 -8.80 0.07 -17.75
CA GLY A 252 -8.79 1.53 -17.61
C GLY A 252 -7.84 2.06 -16.53
N VAL A 253 -7.26 1.17 -15.72
CA VAL A 253 -6.38 1.53 -14.61
C VAL A 253 -4.93 1.17 -14.93
N THR A 254 -4.00 2.07 -14.64
CA THR A 254 -2.56 1.79 -14.73
C THR A 254 -2.05 1.21 -13.42
N TYR A 255 -1.49 -0.02 -13.47
CA TYR A 255 -0.95 -0.71 -12.31
C TYR A 255 0.58 -0.62 -12.29
N LEU A 256 1.12 -0.07 -11.19
CA LEU A 256 2.55 0.11 -10.95
C LEU A 256 2.91 -0.57 -9.62
N SER A 257 4.11 -1.16 -9.53
CA SER A 257 4.54 -1.80 -8.28
C SER A 257 6.02 -1.63 -7.99
N TYR A 258 6.32 -1.56 -6.69
CA TYR A 258 7.67 -1.64 -6.12
C TYR A 258 7.74 -2.82 -5.15
N GLY A 259 8.87 -3.54 -5.15
CA GLY A 259 9.24 -4.45 -4.10
C GLY A 259 10.37 -3.88 -3.24
N ALA A 260 10.68 -4.52 -2.12
CA ALA A 260 11.80 -4.19 -1.27
C ALA A 260 12.51 -5.45 -0.79
N SER A 261 13.79 -5.33 -0.50
CA SER A 261 14.58 -6.41 0.07
C SER A 261 15.66 -5.86 0.99
N PHE A 262 16.01 -6.62 2.02
CA PHE A 262 17.09 -6.28 2.93
C PHE A 262 17.78 -7.52 3.49
N ASP A 263 18.99 -7.33 3.97
CA ASP A 263 19.70 -8.33 4.76
C ASP A 263 19.59 -7.96 6.24
N PRO A 264 18.77 -8.70 7.03
CA PRO A 264 18.46 -8.31 8.40
C PRO A 264 19.65 -8.47 9.34
N HIS A 265 20.01 -7.40 10.04
CA HIS A 265 20.91 -7.49 11.19
C HIS A 265 20.25 -8.27 12.33
N TRP A 266 21.05 -8.84 13.25
CA TRP A 266 20.58 -9.69 14.33
C TRP A 266 19.55 -9.02 15.26
N PHE A 267 19.53 -7.71 15.35
CA PHE A 267 18.57 -6.91 16.16
C PHE A 267 17.39 -6.35 15.37
N ASN A 268 17.29 -6.60 14.06
CA ASN A 268 16.15 -6.14 13.27
C ASN A 268 14.91 -6.95 13.62
N ILE A 269 13.77 -6.25 13.79
CA ILE A 269 12.49 -6.88 14.18
C ILE A 269 12.00 -7.90 13.16
N PHE A 270 12.37 -7.75 11.89
CA PHE A 270 12.03 -8.67 10.81
C PHE A 270 13.04 -9.80 10.59
N LYS A 271 14.10 -9.91 11.43
CA LYS A 271 15.08 -10.98 11.28
C LYS A 271 14.44 -12.36 11.31
N ILE A 272 13.56 -12.58 12.28
CA ILE A 272 12.89 -13.87 12.47
C ILE A 272 11.96 -14.18 11.29
N THR A 273 11.12 -13.22 10.89
CA THR A 273 10.18 -13.42 9.77
C THR A 273 10.90 -13.60 8.44
N SER A 274 11.96 -12.82 8.19
CA SER A 274 12.81 -12.98 7.01
C SER A 274 13.45 -14.38 6.95
N ASP A 275 13.99 -14.89 8.07
CA ASP A 275 14.59 -16.22 8.12
C ASP A 275 13.55 -17.34 7.95
N ILE A 276 12.33 -17.14 8.44
CA ILE A 276 11.21 -18.07 8.21
C ILE A 276 10.81 -18.08 6.73
N MET A 277 10.83 -16.94 6.07
CA MET A 277 10.43 -16.78 4.66
C MET A 277 11.47 -17.36 3.71
N LYS A 278 12.78 -17.11 3.93
CA LYS A 278 13.87 -17.49 3.00
C LYS A 278 13.73 -18.91 2.44
N PRO A 279 13.58 -19.99 3.25
CA PRO A 279 13.48 -21.35 2.72
C PRO A 279 12.16 -21.65 2.01
N ARG A 280 11.16 -20.78 2.10
CA ARG A 280 9.81 -20.92 1.52
C ARG A 280 9.67 -20.18 0.20
N ILE A 281 10.48 -19.16 -0.02
CA ILE A 281 10.49 -18.36 -1.26
C ILE A 281 11.08 -19.21 -2.38
N LYS A 282 10.32 -19.37 -3.46
CA LYS A 282 10.71 -20.21 -4.60
C LYS A 282 11.76 -19.60 -5.50
N SER A 283 11.98 -18.29 -5.41
CA SER A 283 12.99 -17.61 -6.23
C SER A 283 14.39 -17.92 -5.71
N GLU A 284 15.38 -18.06 -6.60
CA GLU A 284 16.77 -18.38 -6.26
C GLU A 284 17.41 -17.35 -5.32
N ASN A 285 16.98 -16.11 -5.38
CA ASN A 285 17.56 -15.01 -4.58
C ASN A 285 16.94 -14.86 -3.20
N HIS A 286 15.85 -15.54 -2.88
CA HIS A 286 15.13 -15.49 -1.58
C HIS A 286 14.89 -14.08 -1.00
N LYS A 287 14.90 -13.05 -1.86
CA LYS A 287 14.79 -11.64 -1.48
C LYS A 287 13.42 -11.31 -0.91
N ASN A 288 13.40 -10.63 0.23
CA ASN A 288 12.18 -10.19 0.91
C ASN A 288 12.47 -8.96 1.80
N ASP A 289 11.43 -8.23 2.16
CA ASP A 289 11.47 -7.07 3.07
C ASP A 289 11.16 -7.43 4.54
N GLY A 290 11.09 -8.73 4.84
CA GLY A 290 10.74 -9.27 6.15
C GLY A 290 9.30 -9.75 6.29
N LEU A 291 8.38 -9.33 5.42
CA LEU A 291 6.96 -9.76 5.38
C LEU A 291 6.49 -10.16 3.98
N VAL A 292 7.07 -9.60 2.93
CA VAL A 292 6.69 -9.83 1.54
C VAL A 292 7.92 -10.15 0.72
N SER A 293 7.86 -11.24 -0.06
CA SER A 293 8.92 -11.56 -1.01
C SER A 293 8.87 -10.63 -2.22
N VAL A 294 10.03 -10.33 -2.80
CA VAL A 294 10.13 -9.49 -4.00
C VAL A 294 9.27 -10.06 -5.13
N GLU A 295 9.25 -11.38 -5.30
CA GLU A 295 8.40 -12.03 -6.30
C GLU A 295 6.91 -11.80 -6.04
N SER A 296 6.50 -11.81 -4.77
CA SER A 296 5.11 -11.55 -4.40
C SER A 296 4.71 -10.08 -4.60
N ALA A 297 5.66 -9.16 -4.51
CA ALA A 297 5.41 -7.73 -4.68
C ALA A 297 5.26 -7.28 -6.15
N LYS A 298 5.64 -8.12 -7.12
CA LYS A 298 5.56 -7.80 -8.55
C LYS A 298 4.12 -7.85 -9.05
N TRP A 299 3.65 -6.74 -9.62
CA TRP A 299 2.32 -6.64 -10.25
C TRP A 299 2.27 -5.54 -11.30
N GLY A 300 1.50 -5.75 -12.37
CA GLY A 300 1.39 -4.80 -13.45
C GLY A 300 2.76 -4.41 -14.01
N HIS A 301 3.05 -3.13 -14.03
CA HIS A 301 4.36 -2.62 -14.40
C HIS A 301 5.27 -2.49 -13.17
N TYR A 302 6.25 -3.39 -13.06
CA TYR A 302 7.20 -3.43 -11.95
C TYR A 302 8.28 -2.37 -12.12
N LEU A 303 8.34 -1.41 -11.19
CA LEU A 303 9.26 -0.27 -11.24
C LEU A 303 10.64 -0.56 -10.62
N GLY A 304 10.74 -1.62 -9.81
CA GLY A 304 12.00 -2.11 -9.27
C GLY A 304 11.96 -2.55 -7.81
N THR A 305 13.05 -3.16 -7.38
CA THR A 305 13.30 -3.61 -6.00
C THR A 305 14.13 -2.58 -5.26
N LEU A 306 13.60 -2.05 -4.15
CA LEU A 306 14.33 -1.17 -3.23
C LEU A 306 15.30 -2.01 -2.42
N ASP A 307 16.60 -1.74 -2.55
CA ASP A 307 17.66 -2.51 -1.90
C ASP A 307 17.95 -2.00 -0.50
N GLN A 308 18.19 -2.90 0.44
CA GLN A 308 18.46 -2.63 1.86
C GLN A 308 17.33 -1.86 2.56
N VAL A 309 16.06 -2.18 2.20
CA VAL A 309 14.86 -1.55 2.73
C VAL A 309 13.94 -2.61 3.31
N ASP A 310 13.61 -2.50 4.59
CA ASP A 310 12.65 -3.38 5.25
C ASP A 310 11.20 -2.85 5.13
N HIS A 311 10.24 -3.66 5.52
CA HIS A 311 8.82 -3.37 5.35
C HIS A 311 8.34 -2.09 6.07
N LEU A 312 8.96 -1.70 7.18
CA LEU A 312 8.62 -0.48 7.93
C LEU A 312 9.40 0.75 7.47
N ASP A 313 10.57 0.57 6.85
CA ASP A 313 11.28 1.67 6.22
C ASP A 313 10.40 2.34 5.15
N LEU A 314 9.58 1.55 4.44
CA LEU A 314 8.68 2.00 3.38
C LEU A 314 7.64 3.03 3.82
N ILE A 315 7.34 3.12 5.10
CA ILE A 315 6.40 4.09 5.68
C ILE A 315 7.09 5.11 6.60
N ASN A 316 8.42 5.25 6.43
CA ASN A 316 9.26 6.20 7.17
C ASN A 316 9.36 5.94 8.69
N TRP A 317 9.06 4.71 9.14
CA TRP A 317 9.10 4.35 10.56
C TRP A 317 10.51 4.41 11.14
N THR A 318 11.48 3.80 10.47
CA THR A 318 12.84 3.66 10.98
C THR A 318 13.55 5.00 11.10
N ASN A 319 13.34 5.91 10.14
CA ASN A 319 13.92 7.25 10.20
C ASN A 319 13.45 8.03 11.43
N LYS A 320 12.19 7.87 11.83
CA LYS A 320 11.64 8.58 12.99
C LYS A 320 12.02 7.90 14.31
N ALA A 321 12.05 6.57 14.34
CA ALA A 321 12.55 5.82 15.51
C ALA A 321 14.04 6.16 15.76
N ARG A 322 14.85 6.26 14.71
CA ARG A 322 16.24 6.72 14.78
C ARG A 322 16.33 8.15 15.30
N THR A 323 15.52 9.09 14.83
CA THR A 323 15.53 10.48 15.34
C THR A 323 15.06 10.60 16.78
N MET A 324 14.24 9.68 17.28
CA MET A 324 13.81 9.66 18.69
C MET A 324 14.86 9.03 19.62
N VAL A 325 15.61 8.04 19.13
CA VAL A 325 16.58 7.28 19.95
C VAL A 325 18.01 7.82 19.79
N ASP A 326 18.31 8.49 18.66
CA ASP A 326 19.71 8.65 18.28
C ASP A 326 20.11 9.86 17.43
N LYS A 327 20.22 11.01 18.02
CA LYS A 327 21.22 11.98 17.52
C LYS A 327 22.65 11.64 18.01
N ALA A 328 22.80 10.67 18.89
CA ALA A 328 24.06 10.36 19.58
C ALA A 328 24.72 9.02 19.20
N MET A 329 24.01 8.03 18.66
CA MET A 329 24.53 6.68 18.45
C MET A 329 24.66 6.21 16.99
N PHE A 330 24.02 6.86 15.98
CA PHE A 330 24.10 6.43 14.57
C PHE A 330 24.65 7.56 13.68
N ALA A 331 25.95 7.55 13.50
CA ALA A 331 26.70 8.55 12.73
C ALA A 331 26.55 8.44 11.20
N HIS A 332 25.57 7.68 10.69
CA HIS A 332 25.40 7.49 9.24
C HIS A 332 24.01 7.94 8.81
N ASP A 333 23.96 8.74 7.72
CA ASP A 333 22.72 9.09 7.06
C ASP A 333 21.96 7.84 6.60
N PRO A 334 20.62 7.82 6.71
CA PRO A 334 19.84 6.69 6.26
C PRO A 334 20.03 6.48 4.76
N LYS A 335 20.35 5.25 4.35
CA LYS A 335 20.50 4.87 2.94
C LYS A 335 19.21 4.98 2.14
N PHE A 336 18.07 5.05 2.82
CA PHE A 336 16.74 5.14 2.21
C PHE A 336 15.88 6.20 2.92
N ASN A 337 15.18 7.00 2.13
CA ASN A 337 14.23 8.01 2.58
C ASN A 337 12.87 7.76 1.92
N ALA A 338 11.91 7.27 2.70
CA ALA A 338 10.55 6.99 2.21
C ALA A 338 9.89 8.25 1.61
N ILE A 339 10.14 9.43 2.17
CA ILE A 339 9.58 10.69 1.63
C ILE A 339 10.06 10.90 0.19
N ALA A 340 11.34 10.63 -0.12
CA ALA A 340 11.87 10.72 -1.47
C ALA A 340 11.17 9.73 -2.43
N LEU A 341 10.88 8.51 -1.97
CA LEU A 341 10.13 7.52 -2.75
C LEU A 341 8.73 8.02 -3.09
N TYR A 342 7.96 8.50 -2.09
CA TYR A 342 6.57 8.94 -2.34
C TYR A 342 6.50 10.22 -3.17
N LEU A 343 7.46 11.11 -3.05
CA LEU A 343 7.59 12.28 -3.92
C LEU A 343 7.95 11.87 -5.36
N ASP A 344 8.80 10.85 -5.55
CA ASP A 344 9.10 10.29 -6.87
C ASP A 344 7.88 9.58 -7.49
N VAL A 345 7.07 8.90 -6.68
CA VAL A 345 5.79 8.33 -7.13
C VAL A 345 4.85 9.45 -7.63
N ALA A 346 4.71 10.55 -6.89
CA ALA A 346 3.89 11.69 -7.31
C ALA A 346 4.40 12.31 -8.62
N ASP A 347 5.70 12.52 -8.73
CA ASP A 347 6.37 13.05 -9.94
C ASP A 347 6.21 12.11 -11.14
N ASN A 348 6.25 10.79 -10.91
CA ASN A 348 5.99 9.78 -11.94
C ASN A 348 4.53 9.84 -12.42
N LEU A 349 3.58 9.94 -11.50
CA LEU A 349 2.17 10.11 -11.84
C LEU A 349 1.94 11.39 -12.66
N TYR A 350 2.56 12.52 -12.27
CA TYR A 350 2.52 13.77 -13.04
C TYR A 350 3.04 13.58 -14.47
N LYS A 351 4.19 12.93 -14.65
CA LYS A 351 4.81 12.68 -15.97
C LYS A 351 3.93 11.83 -16.89
N HIS A 352 3.08 11.01 -16.32
CA HIS A 352 2.12 10.18 -17.07
C HIS A 352 0.75 10.86 -17.25
N GLY A 353 0.60 12.11 -16.80
CA GLY A 353 -0.62 12.91 -17.00
C GLY A 353 -1.76 12.58 -16.03
N PHE A 354 -1.46 11.88 -14.94
CA PHE A 354 -2.42 11.52 -13.90
C PHE A 354 -2.67 12.62 -12.87
#